data_821dd6b9995139dc027f4aa59533693f
#
_entry.id   821dd6b9995139dc027f4aa59533693f
#
_cell.length_a   1.000
_cell.length_b   1.000
_cell.length_c   1.000
_cell.angle_alpha   90.00
_cell.angle_beta   90.00
_cell.angle_gamma   90.00
#
_symmetry.space_group_name_H-M   'P 1'
#
loop_
_entity.id
_entity.type
_entity.pdbx_description
1 polymer ?
#
loop_
_entity_poly.entity_id
_entity_poly.type
_entity_poly.pdbx_seq_one_letter_code
_entity_poly.pdbx_strand_id
1 'polypeptide(L)'
;MGVAKDKYPRDGTTLSFVAAFAEIEADVETGVYRILDYLCVADVGTVIHPASLGGQVLGRSILGIGHALGQRWVYDQRYGVPLARRFYQNKPPTILDVPAHMEWAAVELPDPETPVGARGIGEPPVAAGCCAVLNAISAAVGDEVFVRAPVTLDHVITALEMGRPTQARLTANV
;
A
#
# COMPACT_ATOMS: atom_id res chain seq x y z
N MET A 1 -8.90 22.52 30.55
CA MET A 1 -8.54 22.13 29.20
C MET A 1 -8.09 23.38 28.45
N GLY A 2 -6.82 23.51 28.09
CA GLY A 2 -6.29 24.63 27.33
C GLY A 2 -6.49 24.34 25.80
N VAL A 3 -7.03 25.28 25.05
CA VAL A 3 -7.16 25.20 23.61
C VAL A 3 -6.38 26.36 23.03
N ALA A 4 -5.30 26.07 22.31
CA ALA A 4 -4.60 27.06 21.49
C ALA A 4 -5.12 26.97 20.05
N LYS A 5 -5.46 28.08 19.46
CA LYS A 5 -5.86 28.22 18.05
C LYS A 5 -4.93 29.20 17.36
N ASP A 6 -3.70 28.76 17.17
CA ASP A 6 -2.77 29.55 16.37
C ASP A 6 -2.95 29.24 14.90
N LYS A 7 -3.06 30.28 14.09
CA LYS A 7 -3.01 30.17 12.63
C LYS A 7 -1.57 30.43 12.21
N TYR A 8 -0.87 29.35 11.86
CA TYR A 8 0.40 29.49 11.18
C TYR A 8 0.15 30.01 9.76
N PRO A 9 0.73 31.15 9.37
CA PRO A 9 0.55 31.68 8.03
C PRO A 9 1.17 30.70 7.03
N ARG A 10 0.43 30.40 5.95
CA ARG A 10 0.85 29.50 4.87
C ARG A 10 0.62 30.17 3.55
N ASP A 11 1.60 30.11 2.67
CA ASP A 11 1.52 30.60 1.29
C ASP A 11 1.30 29.46 0.28
N GLY A 12 1.46 28.22 0.72
CA GLY A 12 1.34 27.01 -0.09
C GLY A 12 0.61 25.87 0.59
N THR A 13 0.65 24.72 -0.06
CA THR A 13 0.04 23.45 0.42
C THR A 13 1.14 22.46 0.81
N THR A 14 1.04 21.95 2.03
CA THR A 14 1.92 20.87 2.51
C THR A 14 1.42 19.53 1.98
N LEU A 15 2.24 18.83 1.22
CA LEU A 15 1.96 17.51 0.68
C LEU A 15 3.11 16.56 1.02
N SER A 16 2.78 15.32 1.39
CA SER A 16 3.75 14.24 1.57
C SER A 16 3.75 13.34 0.35
N PHE A 17 4.93 12.96 -0.11
CA PHE A 17 5.12 12.05 -1.23
C PHE A 17 5.81 10.78 -0.73
N VAL A 18 5.43 9.65 -1.33
CA VAL A 18 6.01 8.36 -1.03
C VAL A 18 6.23 7.58 -2.31
N ALA A 19 7.39 6.96 -2.42
CA ALA A 19 7.68 5.97 -3.45
C ALA A 19 7.99 4.63 -2.76
N ALA A 20 7.48 3.53 -3.33
CA ALA A 20 7.78 2.20 -2.83
C ALA A 20 8.20 1.28 -3.96
N PHE A 21 9.07 0.33 -3.62
CA PHE A 21 9.63 -0.67 -4.53
C PHE A 21 9.47 -2.03 -3.88
N ALA A 22 9.12 -3.03 -4.66
CA ALA A 22 9.01 -4.40 -4.21
C ALA A 22 9.68 -5.34 -5.21
N GLU A 23 10.39 -6.33 -4.69
CA GLU A 23 10.86 -7.47 -5.44
C GLU A 23 10.06 -8.70 -5.01
N ILE A 24 9.60 -9.49 -5.96
CA ILE A 24 8.81 -10.69 -5.70
C ILE A 24 9.41 -11.90 -6.41
N GLU A 25 9.12 -13.07 -5.86
CA GLU A 25 9.26 -14.37 -6.51
C GLU A 25 7.88 -14.97 -6.69
N ALA A 26 7.54 -15.37 -7.91
CA ALA A 26 6.26 -16.01 -8.21
C ALA A 26 6.48 -17.42 -8.77
N ASP A 27 5.79 -18.39 -8.20
CA ASP A 27 5.72 -19.76 -8.71
C ASP A 27 4.62 -19.84 -9.77
N VAL A 28 5.01 -20.05 -10.99
CA VAL A 28 4.11 -20.09 -12.15
C VAL A 28 3.23 -21.34 -12.21
N GLU A 29 3.56 -22.40 -11.47
CA GLU A 29 2.77 -23.63 -11.41
C GLU A 29 1.66 -23.53 -10.35
N THR A 30 1.92 -22.86 -9.24
CA THR A 30 0.98 -22.75 -8.13
C THR A 30 0.31 -21.39 -7.98
N GLY A 31 0.85 -20.36 -8.64
CA GLY A 31 0.42 -18.97 -8.50
C GLY A 31 0.82 -18.33 -7.16
N VAL A 32 1.54 -19.06 -6.33
CA VAL A 32 2.03 -18.53 -5.05
C VAL A 32 3.16 -17.54 -5.32
N TYR A 33 3.09 -16.38 -4.69
CA TYR A 33 4.17 -15.41 -4.74
C TYR A 33 4.57 -14.94 -3.36
N ARG A 34 5.82 -14.52 -3.24
CA ARG A 34 6.41 -13.99 -2.01
C ARG A 34 7.11 -12.68 -2.31
N ILE A 35 7.04 -11.75 -1.37
CA ILE A 35 7.78 -10.50 -1.43
C ILE A 35 9.15 -10.76 -0.79
N LEU A 36 10.21 -10.62 -1.57
CA LEU A 36 11.59 -10.84 -1.15
C LEU A 36 12.16 -9.60 -0.48
N ASP A 37 12.06 -8.48 -1.18
CA ASP A 37 12.55 -7.18 -0.74
C ASP A 37 11.49 -6.10 -0.88
N TYR A 38 11.52 -5.15 0.05
CA TYR A 38 10.65 -3.99 0.02
C TYR A 38 11.35 -2.75 0.54
N LEU A 39 11.30 -1.67 -0.21
CA LEU A 39 11.81 -0.37 0.18
C LEU A 39 10.71 0.69 0.05
N CYS A 40 10.57 1.53 1.08
CA CYS A 40 9.69 2.69 1.06
C CYS A 40 10.45 3.97 1.35
N VAL A 41 10.43 4.93 0.43
CA VAL A 41 11.05 6.24 0.59
C VAL A 41 9.97 7.30 0.75
N ALA A 42 10.03 8.05 1.84
CA ALA A 42 9.01 9.03 2.18
C ALA A 42 9.60 10.45 2.27
N ASP A 43 8.99 11.40 1.59
CA ASP A 43 9.27 12.82 1.76
C ASP A 43 8.45 13.34 2.95
N VAL A 44 9.12 13.53 4.06
CA VAL A 44 8.51 13.88 5.35
C VAL A 44 8.96 15.25 5.86
N GLY A 45 9.77 15.97 5.09
CA GLY A 45 10.40 17.18 5.58
C GLY A 45 11.37 16.88 6.73
N THR A 46 11.35 17.67 7.79
CA THR A 46 12.21 17.43 8.97
C THR A 46 11.80 16.13 9.69
N VAL A 47 12.75 15.21 9.85
CA VAL A 47 12.56 14.01 10.68
C VAL A 47 12.69 14.36 12.14
N ILE A 48 11.56 14.33 12.87
CA ILE A 48 11.54 14.68 14.30
C ILE A 48 11.94 13.49 15.17
N HIS A 49 11.44 12.29 14.85
CA HIS A 49 11.71 11.08 15.63
C HIS A 49 11.87 9.86 14.71
N PRO A 50 13.12 9.48 14.36
CA PRO A 50 13.38 8.43 13.37
C PRO A 50 12.72 7.09 13.67
N ALA A 51 12.77 6.61 14.92
CA ALA A 51 12.17 5.32 15.28
C ALA A 51 10.65 5.31 15.11
N SER A 52 9.96 6.38 15.50
CA SER A 52 8.50 6.50 15.30
C SER A 52 8.15 6.65 13.82
N LEU A 53 8.95 7.39 13.06
CA LEU A 53 8.79 7.55 11.63
C LEU A 53 8.92 6.20 10.92
N GLY A 54 9.98 5.45 11.22
CA GLY A 54 10.17 4.09 10.68
C GLY A 54 9.00 3.18 10.99
N GLY A 55 8.51 3.20 12.23
CA GLY A 55 7.31 2.45 12.64
C GLY A 55 6.06 2.84 11.84
N GLN A 56 5.86 4.12 11.53
CA GLN A 56 4.76 4.56 10.66
C GLN A 56 4.96 4.12 9.22
N VAL A 57 6.11 4.36 8.63
CA VAL A 57 6.38 4.00 7.23
C VAL A 57 6.24 2.51 7.00
N LEU A 58 6.92 1.69 7.79
CA LEU A 58 6.87 0.23 7.65
C LEU A 58 5.50 -0.35 8.00
N GLY A 59 4.91 0.08 9.10
CA GLY A 59 3.59 -0.40 9.52
C GLY A 59 2.49 -0.07 8.50
N ARG A 60 2.52 1.12 7.92
CA ARG A 60 1.56 1.51 6.87
C ARG A 60 1.83 0.80 5.55
N SER A 61 3.10 0.57 5.21
CA SER A 61 3.45 -0.25 4.05
C SER A 61 2.88 -1.67 4.17
N ILE A 62 2.95 -2.30 5.35
CA ILE A 62 2.34 -3.62 5.58
C ILE A 62 0.82 -3.60 5.39
N LEU A 63 0.13 -2.54 5.80
CA LEU A 63 -1.30 -2.40 5.50
C LEU A 63 -1.55 -2.36 3.98
N GLY A 64 -0.73 -1.62 3.23
CA GLY A 64 -0.80 -1.56 1.78
C GLY A 64 -0.52 -2.91 1.11
N ILE A 65 0.52 -3.61 1.56
CA ILE A 65 0.83 -4.98 1.14
C ILE A 65 -0.38 -5.89 1.38
N GLY A 66 -1.04 -5.77 2.53
CA GLY A 66 -2.26 -6.52 2.83
C GLY A 66 -3.38 -6.31 1.83
N HIS A 67 -3.55 -5.10 1.31
CA HIS A 67 -4.52 -4.83 0.23
C HIS A 67 -4.13 -5.53 -1.08
N ALA A 68 -2.85 -5.67 -1.37
CA ALA A 68 -2.40 -6.43 -2.55
C ALA A 68 -2.60 -7.94 -2.36
N LEU A 69 -2.32 -8.48 -1.17
CA LEU A 69 -2.34 -9.92 -0.88
C LEU A 69 -3.73 -10.52 -0.72
N GLY A 70 -4.63 -9.88 0.04
CA GLY A 70 -5.87 -10.55 0.38
C GLY A 70 -6.99 -9.74 1.03
N GLN A 71 -6.72 -8.52 1.51
CA GLN A 71 -7.76 -7.71 2.12
C GLN A 71 -8.72 -7.17 1.07
N ARG A 72 -10.01 -7.40 1.27
CA ARG A 72 -11.05 -6.92 0.37
C ARG A 72 -12.37 -6.66 1.10
N TRP A 73 -13.11 -5.70 0.60
CA TRP A 73 -14.50 -5.51 0.96
C TRP A 73 -15.39 -6.41 0.10
N VAL A 74 -16.27 -7.18 0.74
CA VAL A 74 -17.26 -8.01 0.07
C VAL A 74 -18.63 -7.64 0.60
N TYR A 75 -19.51 -7.22 -0.30
CA TYR A 75 -20.87 -6.82 0.01
C TYR A 75 -21.86 -7.72 -0.71
N ASP A 76 -22.99 -8.00 -0.05
CA ASP A 76 -24.17 -8.51 -0.72
C ASP A 76 -24.70 -7.44 -1.70
N GLN A 77 -24.81 -7.82 -2.97
CA GLN A 77 -25.17 -6.88 -4.03
C GLN A 77 -26.63 -6.40 -3.95
N ARG A 78 -27.49 -7.17 -3.30
CA ARG A 78 -28.92 -6.86 -3.17
C ARG A 78 -29.21 -5.95 -2.00
N TYR A 79 -28.57 -6.22 -0.86
CA TYR A 79 -28.89 -5.55 0.41
C TYR A 79 -27.78 -4.64 0.92
N GLY A 80 -26.62 -4.62 0.28
CA GLY A 80 -25.48 -3.81 0.70
C GLY A 80 -24.86 -4.27 2.04
N VAL A 81 -25.17 -5.46 2.50
CA VAL A 81 -24.67 -5.98 3.77
C VAL A 81 -23.20 -6.41 3.62
N PRO A 82 -22.27 -5.93 4.48
CA PRO A 82 -20.89 -6.38 4.43
C PRO A 82 -20.78 -7.85 4.83
N LEU A 83 -20.20 -8.68 3.96
CA LEU A 83 -20.00 -10.11 4.18
C LEU A 83 -18.64 -10.43 4.80
N ALA A 84 -17.59 -9.68 4.44
CA ALA A 84 -16.25 -9.83 5.00
C ALA A 84 -16.12 -9.04 6.32
N ARG A 85 -16.69 -9.56 7.40
CA ARG A 85 -16.77 -8.88 8.71
C ARG A 85 -15.79 -9.39 9.77
N ARG A 86 -15.00 -10.42 9.45
CA ARG A 86 -14.08 -11.07 10.38
C ARG A 86 -12.71 -11.23 9.75
N PHE A 87 -11.65 -11.31 10.55
CA PHE A 87 -10.27 -11.40 10.08
C PHE A 87 -10.02 -12.60 9.15
N TYR A 88 -10.67 -13.72 9.35
CA TYR A 88 -10.53 -14.86 8.44
C TYR A 88 -11.27 -14.68 7.10
N GLN A 89 -12.20 -13.73 7.01
CA GLN A 89 -12.90 -13.37 5.77
C GLN A 89 -12.23 -12.21 5.03
N ASN A 90 -11.59 -11.32 5.77
CA ASN A 90 -10.86 -10.17 5.28
C ASN A 90 -9.43 -10.23 5.86
N LYS A 91 -8.64 -11.14 5.37
CA LYS A 91 -7.34 -11.53 5.91
C LYS A 91 -6.33 -10.36 5.94
N PRO A 92 -6.17 -9.63 7.06
CA PRO A 92 -5.06 -8.70 7.20
C PRO A 92 -3.74 -9.47 7.22
N PRO A 93 -2.63 -8.81 6.82
CA PRO A 93 -1.33 -9.45 6.89
C PRO A 93 -0.97 -9.87 8.31
N THR A 94 -0.31 -11.00 8.40
CA THR A 94 0.28 -11.53 9.65
C THR A 94 1.78 -11.28 9.65
N ILE A 95 2.45 -11.64 10.73
CA ILE A 95 3.92 -11.56 10.80
C ILE A 95 4.60 -12.45 9.74
N LEU A 96 3.93 -13.48 9.24
CA LEU A 96 4.44 -14.36 8.20
C LEU A 96 4.36 -13.77 6.79
N ASP A 97 3.57 -12.71 6.62
CA ASP A 97 3.40 -12.01 5.35
C ASP A 97 4.34 -10.80 5.23
N VAL A 98 5.10 -10.50 6.30
CA VAL A 98 6.10 -9.43 6.28
C VAL A 98 7.26 -9.83 5.40
N PRO A 99 7.71 -9.00 4.44
CA PRO A 99 8.89 -9.28 3.63
C PRO A 99 10.11 -9.58 4.48
N ALA A 100 10.97 -10.52 4.03
CA ALA A 100 12.17 -10.90 4.75
C ALA A 100 13.13 -9.71 4.93
N HIS A 101 13.19 -8.86 3.92
CA HIS A 101 13.92 -7.60 3.93
C HIS A 101 12.93 -6.46 3.70
N MET A 102 12.83 -5.56 4.66
CA MET A 102 11.94 -4.42 4.61
C MET A 102 12.62 -3.19 5.16
N GLU A 103 12.88 -2.23 4.28
CA GLU A 103 13.61 -1.02 4.59
C GLU A 103 12.80 0.24 4.33
N TRP A 104 13.23 1.32 4.94
CA TRP A 104 12.67 2.65 4.71
C TRP A 104 13.75 3.72 4.69
N ALA A 105 13.49 4.80 3.96
CA ALA A 105 14.31 5.99 3.96
C ALA A 105 13.42 7.26 3.98
N ALA A 106 14.00 8.37 4.39
CA ALA A 106 13.35 9.66 4.37
C ALA A 106 14.07 10.64 3.44
N VAL A 107 13.29 11.45 2.73
CA VAL A 107 13.79 12.67 2.10
C VAL A 107 13.57 13.81 3.09
N GLU A 108 14.67 14.37 3.57
CA GLU A 108 14.68 15.36 4.65
C GLU A 108 14.82 16.79 4.11
N LEU A 109 13.85 17.22 3.30
CA LEU A 109 13.74 18.59 2.81
C LEU A 109 12.71 19.35 3.66
N PRO A 110 13.14 20.22 4.59
CA PRO A 110 12.22 20.95 5.46
C PRO A 110 11.15 21.69 4.68
N ASP A 111 9.89 21.55 5.11
CA ASP A 111 8.76 22.23 4.49
C ASP A 111 8.63 23.65 5.04
N PRO A 112 8.72 24.69 4.21
CA PRO A 112 8.59 26.08 4.67
C PRO A 112 7.19 26.41 5.19
N GLU A 113 6.17 25.62 4.83
CA GLU A 113 4.78 25.83 5.21
C GLU A 113 4.42 25.27 6.58
N THR A 114 5.37 24.67 7.29
CA THR A 114 5.15 24.11 8.63
C THR A 114 6.15 24.68 9.65
N PRO A 115 5.75 24.85 10.93
CA PRO A 115 6.59 25.51 11.95
C PRO A 115 7.94 24.86 12.17
N VAL A 116 8.04 23.52 11.98
CA VAL A 116 9.27 22.73 12.21
C VAL A 116 9.77 22.07 10.94
N GLY A 117 9.17 22.39 9.79
CA GLY A 117 9.54 21.80 8.51
C GLY A 117 9.11 20.33 8.32
N ALA A 118 8.36 19.74 9.24
CA ALA A 118 7.90 18.37 9.16
C ALA A 118 6.57 18.24 8.41
N ARG A 119 6.39 17.13 7.70
CA ARG A 119 5.15 16.74 7.03
C ARG A 119 4.49 15.52 7.68
N GLY A 120 3.19 15.39 7.50
CA GLY A 120 2.46 14.22 7.97
C GLY A 120 2.77 12.98 7.11
N ILE A 121 2.89 11.80 7.74
CA ILE A 121 3.22 10.53 7.07
C ILE A 121 2.25 9.40 7.48
N GLY A 122 1.09 9.73 8.03
CA GLY A 122 0.18 8.72 8.57
C GLY A 122 -0.29 7.69 7.54
N GLU A 123 -0.67 8.08 6.34
CA GLU A 123 -1.33 7.19 5.37
C GLU A 123 -0.62 7.00 4.02
N PRO A 124 0.20 7.92 3.51
CA PRO A 124 0.78 7.81 2.17
C PRO A 124 1.46 6.46 1.86
N PRO A 125 2.18 5.79 2.79
CA PRO A 125 2.81 4.51 2.51
C PRO A 125 1.84 3.36 2.23
N VAL A 126 0.56 3.46 2.63
CA VAL A 126 -0.46 2.42 2.37
C VAL A 126 -0.66 2.24 0.87
N ALA A 127 -0.95 3.31 0.16
CA ALA A 127 -1.18 3.27 -1.29
C ALA A 127 0.09 2.82 -2.03
N ALA A 128 1.24 3.38 -1.67
CA ALA A 128 2.52 3.03 -2.28
C ALA A 128 2.87 1.54 -2.10
N GLY A 129 2.63 0.96 -0.90
CA GLY A 129 2.87 -0.45 -0.64
C GLY A 129 1.99 -1.37 -1.48
N CYS A 130 0.71 -1.06 -1.61
CA CYS A 130 -0.19 -1.82 -2.48
C CYS A 130 0.26 -1.77 -3.95
N CYS A 131 0.52 -0.57 -4.46
CA CYS A 131 0.90 -0.38 -5.86
C CYS A 131 2.26 -1.02 -6.19
N ALA A 132 3.24 -0.95 -5.31
CA ALA A 132 4.56 -1.56 -5.52
C ALA A 132 4.44 -3.08 -5.71
N VAL A 133 3.66 -3.76 -4.85
CA VAL A 133 3.44 -5.21 -4.96
C VAL A 133 2.66 -5.57 -6.22
N LEU A 134 1.60 -4.83 -6.54
CA LEU A 134 0.83 -5.07 -7.77
C LEU A 134 1.69 -4.88 -9.03
N ASN A 135 2.53 -3.86 -9.06
CA ASN A 135 3.44 -3.63 -10.19
C ASN A 135 4.49 -4.76 -10.29
N ALA A 136 5.02 -5.23 -9.16
CA ALA A 136 5.98 -6.34 -9.17
C ALA A 136 5.34 -7.64 -9.69
N ILE A 137 4.10 -7.96 -9.26
CA ILE A 137 3.36 -9.11 -9.78
C ILE A 137 3.09 -8.96 -11.28
N SER A 138 2.65 -7.78 -11.72
CA SER A 138 2.40 -7.50 -13.13
C SER A 138 3.68 -7.63 -13.97
N ALA A 139 4.82 -7.16 -13.46
CA ALA A 139 6.11 -7.31 -14.15
C ALA A 139 6.54 -8.78 -14.27
N ALA A 140 6.21 -9.63 -13.28
CA ALA A 140 6.56 -11.05 -13.29
C ALA A 140 5.64 -11.89 -14.19
N VAL A 141 4.34 -11.59 -14.23
CA VAL A 141 3.31 -12.41 -14.90
C VAL A 141 2.91 -11.84 -16.27
N GLY A 142 3.00 -10.54 -16.42
CA GLY A 142 2.63 -9.80 -17.64
C GLY A 142 1.97 -8.46 -17.27
N ASP A 143 2.39 -7.42 -17.96
CA ASP A 143 1.85 -6.09 -17.78
C ASP A 143 0.35 -6.03 -18.10
N GLU A 144 -0.36 -5.18 -17.35
CA GLU A 144 -1.79 -4.92 -17.51
C GLU A 144 -2.74 -6.10 -17.19
N VAL A 145 -2.23 -7.23 -16.70
CA VAL A 145 -3.08 -8.39 -16.40
C VAL A 145 -3.91 -8.16 -15.12
N PHE A 146 -3.35 -7.48 -14.13
CA PHE A 146 -4.02 -7.20 -12.87
C PHE A 146 -4.51 -5.75 -12.80
N VAL A 147 -5.82 -5.58 -12.83
CA VAL A 147 -6.48 -4.26 -12.80
C VAL A 147 -7.21 -3.97 -11.49
N ARG A 148 -7.12 -4.90 -10.53
CA ARG A 148 -7.73 -4.80 -9.20
C ARG A 148 -6.89 -5.50 -8.15
N ALA A 149 -6.91 -4.97 -6.93
CA ALA A 149 -6.46 -5.65 -5.71
C ALA A 149 -7.67 -6.33 -5.01
N PRO A 150 -7.44 -7.38 -4.23
CA PRO A 150 -6.19 -8.13 -4.10
C PRO A 150 -5.92 -9.04 -5.30
N VAL A 151 -4.67 -9.42 -5.50
CA VAL A 151 -4.26 -10.46 -6.46
C VAL A 151 -3.99 -11.73 -5.67
N THR A 152 -4.88 -12.70 -5.80
CA THR A 152 -4.77 -14.01 -5.16
C THR A 152 -4.16 -15.02 -6.12
N LEU A 153 -3.69 -16.16 -5.62
CA LEU A 153 -3.02 -17.18 -6.41
C LEU A 153 -3.85 -17.68 -7.62
N ASP A 154 -5.16 -17.80 -7.46
CA ASP A 154 -6.07 -18.15 -8.55
C ASP A 154 -6.10 -17.09 -9.67
N HIS A 155 -5.96 -15.81 -9.32
CA HIS A 155 -5.82 -14.75 -10.31
C HIS A 155 -4.50 -14.87 -11.09
N VAL A 156 -3.40 -15.21 -10.41
CA VAL A 156 -2.08 -15.40 -11.05
C VAL A 156 -2.14 -16.58 -12.03
N ILE A 157 -2.62 -17.75 -11.60
CA ILE A 157 -2.74 -18.94 -12.46
C ILE A 157 -3.63 -18.65 -13.67
N THR A 158 -4.84 -18.10 -13.43
CA THR A 158 -5.77 -17.81 -14.52
C THR A 158 -5.19 -16.80 -15.52
N ALA A 159 -4.44 -15.82 -15.02
CA ALA A 159 -3.79 -14.84 -15.88
C ALA A 159 -2.70 -15.48 -16.76
N LEU A 160 -1.88 -16.38 -16.19
CA LEU A 160 -0.86 -17.12 -16.93
C LEU A 160 -1.47 -18.02 -18.01
N GLU A 161 -2.57 -18.72 -17.70
CA GLU A 161 -3.26 -19.59 -18.65
C GLU A 161 -3.95 -18.82 -19.78
N MET A 162 -4.59 -17.71 -19.47
CA MET A 162 -5.39 -16.94 -20.43
C MET A 162 -4.62 -15.85 -21.15
N GLY A 163 -3.50 -15.37 -20.62
CA GLY A 163 -2.74 -14.23 -21.14
C GLY A 163 -3.54 -12.91 -21.21
N ARG A 164 -4.55 -12.76 -20.32
CA ARG A 164 -5.44 -11.59 -20.30
C ARG A 164 -5.93 -11.29 -18.89
N PRO A 165 -6.43 -10.06 -18.63
CA PRO A 165 -7.02 -9.71 -17.35
C PRO A 165 -8.14 -10.66 -16.93
N THR A 166 -8.10 -11.12 -15.69
CA THR A 166 -9.11 -11.99 -15.10
C THR A 166 -10.33 -11.23 -14.60
N GLN A 167 -10.20 -9.93 -14.47
CA GLN A 167 -11.23 -9.03 -13.96
C GLN A 167 -11.39 -7.80 -14.86
N ALA A 168 -12.60 -7.32 -15.00
CA ALA A 168 -12.83 -6.04 -15.67
C ALA A 168 -12.35 -4.87 -14.79
N ARG A 169 -11.89 -3.79 -15.40
CA ARG A 169 -11.60 -2.55 -14.68
C ARG A 169 -12.84 -2.06 -13.92
N LEU A 170 -12.63 -1.49 -12.75
CA LEU A 170 -13.71 -0.81 -12.03
C LEU A 170 -14.13 0.41 -12.85
N THR A 171 -15.40 0.45 -13.22
CA THR A 171 -16.00 1.65 -13.83
C THR A 171 -16.80 2.36 -12.75
N ALA A 172 -16.56 3.65 -12.55
CA ALA A 172 -17.45 4.45 -11.75
C ALA A 172 -18.76 4.62 -12.56
N ASN A 173 -19.89 4.25 -11.96
CA ASN A 173 -21.19 4.68 -12.49
C ASN A 173 -21.31 6.16 -12.15
N VAL A 174 -21.16 7.02 -13.16
CA VAL A 174 -21.39 8.45 -13.09
C VAL A 174 -22.86 8.69 -13.35
#